data_954254b801d06ee60d8688d3f3bf3dcf
#
_entry.id   954254b801d06ee60d8688d3f3bf3dcf
#
_cell.length_a   1.000
_cell.length_b   1.000
_cell.length_c   1.000
_cell.angle_alpha   90.00
_cell.angle_beta   90.00
_cell.angle_gamma   90.00
#
_symmetry.space_group_name_H-M   'P 1'
#
loop_
_entity.id
_entity.type
_entity.pdbx_description
1 polymer ?
#
loop_
_entity_poly.entity_id
_entity_poly.type
_entity_poly.pdbx_seq_one_letter_code
_entity_poly.pdbx_strand_id
1 'polypeptide(L)'
;MRIAEIAPPWVRVPPEGYGGIEWIVSLLSDGLVERGHDVTLYAPGNSTTKGRLRASFDHPVSLGGKDFYDAVHPMAIQTMPAFLQSDQYDIIHDHTGALAACLGALSETPVLHTLHGPFNPDVQRLCRMIADKIYFNSISDSQRAGCPELNYVGTIYNAVEIDTYPFRAYKEDYALFLGRFGEDKGAHNAIYIAQKAGVPLRMAGKVDPGVDAHYFKERIEPYVDGQTIIYEGEVGGERKRELLGGARLLLFPIQWEEPFGLVMTEALACGTPIVATAMGSAPEIVKDGEVGVVVGAGEWDEMAEAIKNGGRLAEIDPHHCRQYVQERFSVEAMIDGYEAAFEKILDLEAKKG
;
A
#
# COMPACT_ATOMS: atom_id res chain seq x y z
N MET A 1 -1.97 12.92 -22.78
CA MET A 1 -2.92 11.78 -22.92
C MET A 1 -4.22 12.10 -22.20
N ARG A 2 -5.34 11.54 -22.64
CA ARG A 2 -6.63 11.52 -21.92
C ARG A 2 -6.69 10.22 -21.13
N ILE A 3 -6.71 10.32 -19.81
CA ILE A 3 -6.55 9.18 -18.90
C ILE A 3 -7.79 9.06 -18.01
N ALA A 4 -8.37 7.87 -17.91
CA ALA A 4 -9.35 7.55 -16.89
C ALA A 4 -8.64 6.82 -15.74
N GLU A 5 -8.67 7.40 -14.54
CA GLU A 5 -8.20 6.75 -13.31
C GLU A 5 -9.40 6.26 -12.51
N ILE A 6 -9.44 4.97 -12.14
CA ILE A 6 -10.60 4.38 -11.47
C ILE A 6 -10.20 3.91 -10.07
N ALA A 7 -10.71 4.60 -9.05
CA ALA A 7 -10.53 4.23 -7.64
C ALA A 7 -11.64 3.28 -7.14
N PRO A 8 -11.37 2.46 -6.12
CA PRO A 8 -12.42 1.70 -5.43
C PRO A 8 -13.51 2.61 -4.82
N PRO A 9 -14.76 2.12 -4.69
CA PRO A 9 -15.85 2.93 -4.14
C PRO A 9 -15.90 3.03 -2.61
N TRP A 10 -14.93 2.45 -1.88
CA TRP A 10 -15.00 2.23 -0.44
C TRP A 10 -14.53 3.40 0.40
N VAL A 11 -13.65 4.23 -0.13
CA VAL A 11 -13.05 5.38 0.55
C VAL A 11 -12.96 6.54 -0.42
N ARG A 12 -13.07 7.76 0.07
CA ARG A 12 -12.84 8.97 -0.76
C ARG A 12 -11.37 9.10 -1.18
N VAL A 13 -11.13 9.84 -2.25
CA VAL A 13 -9.80 10.17 -2.78
C VAL A 13 -9.55 11.68 -2.62
N PRO A 14 -8.48 12.13 -1.89
CA PRO A 14 -7.65 11.36 -0.97
C PRO A 14 -8.42 10.93 0.29
N PRO A 15 -7.98 9.87 0.99
CA PRO A 15 -8.62 9.43 2.23
C PRO A 15 -8.32 10.39 3.39
N GLU A 16 -9.24 10.45 4.37
CA GLU A 16 -9.02 11.22 5.61
C GLU A 16 -8.25 10.43 6.67
N GLY A 17 -8.28 9.11 6.57
CA GLY A 17 -7.63 8.19 7.51
C GLY A 17 -7.00 7.00 6.80
N TYR A 18 -7.48 5.78 7.10
CA TYR A 18 -7.07 4.58 6.39
C TYR A 18 -7.57 4.58 4.93
N GLY A 19 -6.71 4.16 3.99
CA GLY A 19 -7.03 4.13 2.55
C GLY A 19 -5.75 4.17 1.70
N GLY A 20 -4.96 3.09 1.74
CA GLY A 20 -3.67 3.05 1.03
C GLY A 20 -3.80 3.16 -0.48
N ILE A 21 -4.78 2.48 -1.08
CA ILE A 21 -5.03 2.51 -2.52
C ILE A 21 -5.45 3.91 -2.95
N GLU A 22 -6.43 4.48 -2.25
CA GLU A 22 -6.98 5.79 -2.56
C GLU A 22 -5.95 6.91 -2.40
N TRP A 23 -5.00 6.73 -1.46
CA TRP A 23 -3.87 7.65 -1.33
C TRP A 23 -2.97 7.60 -2.57
N ILE A 24 -2.62 6.41 -3.03
CA ILE A 24 -1.81 6.22 -4.26
C ILE A 24 -2.53 6.77 -5.49
N VAL A 25 -3.82 6.49 -5.64
CA VAL A 25 -4.62 7.02 -6.76
C VAL A 25 -4.67 8.55 -6.73
N SER A 26 -4.77 9.17 -5.55
CA SER A 26 -4.73 10.63 -5.41
C SER A 26 -3.40 11.21 -5.88
N LEU A 27 -2.28 10.68 -5.38
CA LEU A 27 -0.95 11.14 -5.75
C LEU A 27 -0.69 10.98 -7.25
N LEU A 28 -1.10 9.86 -7.83
CA LEU A 28 -0.93 9.57 -9.24
C LEU A 28 -1.81 10.48 -10.11
N SER A 29 -3.11 10.55 -9.83
CA SER A 29 -4.05 11.35 -10.62
C SER A 29 -3.65 12.82 -10.66
N ASP A 30 -3.34 13.40 -9.49
CA ASP A 30 -2.97 14.81 -9.38
C ASP A 30 -1.60 15.07 -10.00
N GLY A 31 -0.65 14.16 -9.85
CA GLY A 31 0.67 14.28 -10.46
C GLY A 31 0.63 14.18 -11.99
N LEU A 32 -0.20 13.31 -12.57
CA LEU A 32 -0.42 13.23 -14.00
C LEU A 32 -1.04 14.52 -14.56
N VAL A 33 -1.97 15.15 -13.82
CA VAL A 33 -2.51 16.48 -14.21
C VAL A 33 -1.40 17.54 -14.22
N GLU A 34 -0.51 17.56 -13.23
CA GLU A 34 0.62 18.49 -13.16
C GLU A 34 1.62 18.28 -14.30
N ARG A 35 1.71 17.06 -14.84
CA ARG A 35 2.49 16.72 -16.05
C ARG A 35 1.77 17.08 -17.37
N GLY A 36 0.55 17.63 -17.28
CA GLY A 36 -0.22 18.13 -18.44
C GLY A 36 -1.11 17.08 -19.10
N HIS A 37 -1.42 15.97 -18.44
CA HIS A 37 -2.40 15.02 -18.92
C HIS A 37 -3.85 15.45 -18.60
N ASP A 38 -4.80 15.09 -19.45
CA ASP A 38 -6.25 15.26 -19.20
C ASP A 38 -6.77 14.06 -18.42
N VAL A 39 -6.82 14.18 -17.09
CA VAL A 39 -7.19 13.07 -16.19
C VAL A 39 -8.63 13.21 -15.73
N THR A 40 -9.39 12.11 -15.86
CA THR A 40 -10.71 11.96 -15.27
C THR A 40 -10.62 10.89 -14.17
N LEU A 41 -10.82 11.30 -12.92
CA LEU A 41 -10.87 10.42 -11.77
C LEU A 41 -12.30 9.92 -11.54
N TYR A 42 -12.49 8.61 -11.55
CA TYR A 42 -13.72 7.94 -11.11
C TYR A 42 -13.58 7.53 -9.64
N ALA A 43 -14.27 8.28 -8.76
CA ALA A 43 -14.20 8.10 -7.31
C ALA A 43 -15.50 8.55 -6.65
N PRO A 44 -15.74 8.27 -5.34
CA PRO A 44 -16.89 8.82 -4.62
C PRO A 44 -16.99 10.36 -4.70
N GLY A 45 -18.21 10.91 -4.70
CA GLY A 45 -18.47 12.32 -5.01
C GLY A 45 -17.91 13.33 -4.00
N ASN A 46 -17.58 12.88 -2.80
CA ASN A 46 -16.87 13.70 -1.81
C ASN A 46 -15.34 13.66 -1.95
N SER A 47 -14.82 13.06 -3.03
CA SER A 47 -13.40 13.07 -3.38
C SER A 47 -12.97 14.42 -3.95
N THR A 48 -11.66 14.68 -3.98
CA THR A 48 -11.07 15.87 -4.58
C THR A 48 -9.89 15.48 -5.47
N THR A 49 -9.74 16.15 -6.61
CA THR A 49 -8.63 15.96 -7.54
C THR A 49 -8.36 17.23 -8.32
N LYS A 50 -7.14 17.41 -8.81
CA LYS A 50 -6.78 18.49 -9.77
C LYS A 50 -7.36 18.25 -11.16
N GLY A 51 -7.72 17.00 -11.46
CA GLY A 51 -8.38 16.60 -12.71
C GLY A 51 -9.91 16.76 -12.65
N ARG A 52 -10.58 16.03 -13.53
CA ARG A 52 -12.05 16.00 -13.59
C ARG A 52 -12.56 14.86 -12.73
N LEU A 53 -13.40 15.14 -11.73
CA LEU A 53 -14.08 14.11 -10.93
C LEU A 53 -15.35 13.62 -11.63
N ARG A 54 -15.52 12.30 -11.71
CA ARG A 54 -16.77 11.61 -12.05
C ARG A 54 -17.16 10.65 -10.94
N ALA A 55 -18.36 10.80 -10.40
CA ALA A 55 -18.82 10.03 -9.26
C ALA A 55 -20.06 9.23 -9.60
N SER A 56 -20.06 7.95 -9.22
CA SER A 56 -21.23 7.07 -9.27
C SER A 56 -21.99 7.05 -7.94
N PHE A 57 -21.36 7.52 -6.86
CA PHE A 57 -21.92 7.62 -5.52
C PHE A 57 -21.53 8.97 -4.91
N ASP A 58 -22.44 9.61 -4.21
CA ASP A 58 -22.17 10.89 -3.53
C ASP A 58 -21.12 10.74 -2.41
N HIS A 59 -21.11 9.60 -1.74
CA HIS A 59 -20.21 9.25 -0.64
C HIS A 59 -19.66 7.82 -0.79
N PRO A 60 -18.53 7.47 -0.11
CA PRO A 60 -18.01 6.12 -0.06
C PRO A 60 -19.07 5.10 0.35
N VAL A 61 -19.04 3.94 -0.29
CA VAL A 61 -19.98 2.85 0.02
C VAL A 61 -19.44 2.05 1.21
N SER A 62 -20.23 2.00 2.29
CA SER A 62 -19.91 1.14 3.42
C SER A 62 -20.49 -0.24 3.22
N LEU A 63 -19.67 -1.27 3.38
CA LEU A 63 -20.15 -2.66 3.37
C LEU A 63 -20.83 -3.03 4.70
N GLY A 64 -20.54 -2.31 5.81
CA GLY A 64 -21.31 -2.39 7.05
C GLY A 64 -21.54 -3.79 7.61
N GLY A 65 -20.62 -4.73 7.38
CA GLY A 65 -20.80 -6.16 7.74
C GLY A 65 -21.58 -6.97 6.71
N LYS A 66 -21.86 -6.41 5.54
CA LYS A 66 -22.44 -7.10 4.39
C LYS A 66 -21.47 -8.13 3.82
N ASP A 67 -21.99 -9.11 3.10
CA ASP A 67 -21.17 -10.15 2.52
C ASP A 67 -20.52 -9.74 1.17
N PHE A 68 -19.74 -10.65 0.58
CA PHE A 68 -19.05 -10.43 -0.69
C PHE A 68 -20.00 -10.03 -1.84
N TYR A 69 -21.22 -10.55 -1.88
CA TYR A 69 -22.18 -10.22 -2.95
C TYR A 69 -22.59 -8.75 -2.92
N ASP A 70 -22.64 -8.15 -1.74
CA ASP A 70 -22.94 -6.71 -1.57
C ASP A 70 -21.82 -5.81 -2.11
N ALA A 71 -20.60 -6.32 -2.25
CA ALA A 71 -19.45 -5.58 -2.80
C ALA A 71 -19.44 -5.55 -4.34
N VAL A 72 -20.00 -6.56 -4.99
CA VAL A 72 -19.96 -6.71 -6.46
C VAL A 72 -20.68 -5.58 -7.18
N HIS A 73 -21.89 -5.23 -6.74
CA HIS A 73 -22.68 -4.19 -7.39
C HIS A 73 -22.04 -2.78 -7.27
N PRO A 74 -21.61 -2.30 -6.08
CA PRO A 74 -20.92 -1.03 -5.96
C PRO A 74 -19.65 -0.96 -6.82
N MET A 75 -18.89 -2.04 -6.89
CA MET A 75 -17.70 -2.11 -7.73
C MET A 75 -18.04 -1.93 -9.20
N ALA A 76 -19.04 -2.67 -9.70
CA ALA A 76 -19.49 -2.56 -11.07
C ALA A 76 -20.07 -1.16 -11.39
N ILE A 77 -20.89 -0.58 -10.51
CA ILE A 77 -21.45 0.77 -10.66
C ILE A 77 -20.34 1.82 -10.73
N GLN A 78 -19.27 1.67 -9.93
CA GLN A 78 -18.15 2.59 -9.91
C GLN A 78 -17.32 2.53 -11.21
N THR A 79 -17.11 1.35 -11.77
CA THR A 79 -16.18 1.13 -12.88
C THR A 79 -16.85 1.24 -14.27
N MET A 80 -18.09 0.76 -14.40
CA MET A 80 -18.81 0.72 -15.69
C MET A 80 -18.84 2.06 -16.44
N PRO A 81 -19.05 3.24 -15.82
CA PRO A 81 -19.09 4.49 -16.57
C PRO A 81 -17.81 4.80 -17.35
N ALA A 82 -16.63 4.42 -16.85
CA ALA A 82 -15.36 4.59 -17.56
C ALA A 82 -15.31 3.69 -18.80
N PHE A 83 -15.72 2.44 -18.69
CA PHE A 83 -15.71 1.49 -19.80
C PHE A 83 -16.78 1.80 -20.85
N LEU A 84 -17.96 2.24 -20.43
CA LEU A 84 -19.02 2.66 -21.38
C LEU A 84 -18.70 3.93 -22.18
N GLN A 85 -17.74 4.72 -21.70
CA GLN A 85 -17.26 5.95 -22.32
C GLN A 85 -15.78 5.83 -22.72
N SER A 86 -15.32 4.61 -23.00
CA SER A 86 -13.90 4.32 -23.23
C SER A 86 -13.31 5.10 -24.42
N ASP A 87 -14.11 5.42 -25.45
CA ASP A 87 -13.74 6.23 -26.60
C ASP A 87 -13.30 7.67 -26.27
N GLN A 88 -13.61 8.15 -25.06
CA GLN A 88 -13.16 9.46 -24.58
C GLN A 88 -11.71 9.45 -24.08
N TYR A 89 -11.10 8.29 -23.89
CA TYR A 89 -9.79 8.11 -23.28
C TYR A 89 -8.79 7.47 -24.25
N ASP A 90 -7.53 7.80 -24.08
CA ASP A 90 -6.41 7.14 -24.74
C ASP A 90 -6.02 5.87 -23.99
N ILE A 91 -6.21 5.88 -22.66
CA ILE A 91 -5.97 4.73 -21.77
C ILE A 91 -6.88 4.79 -20.54
N ILE A 92 -7.26 3.62 -20.02
CA ILE A 92 -7.99 3.46 -18.76
C ILE A 92 -7.06 2.77 -17.76
N HIS A 93 -6.87 3.37 -16.60
CA HIS A 93 -6.10 2.79 -15.50
C HIS A 93 -7.04 2.40 -14.35
N ASP A 94 -7.08 1.11 -14.03
CA ASP A 94 -8.00 0.55 -13.04
C ASP A 94 -7.27 0.05 -11.80
N HIS A 95 -7.71 0.51 -10.61
CA HIS A 95 -7.19 0.12 -9.30
C HIS A 95 -8.18 -0.69 -8.47
N THR A 96 -9.33 -1.09 -9.04
CA THR A 96 -10.47 -1.55 -8.24
C THR A 96 -10.46 -3.04 -7.92
N GLY A 97 -9.63 -3.82 -8.60
CA GLY A 97 -9.46 -5.25 -8.37
C GLY A 97 -9.92 -6.15 -9.52
N ALA A 98 -9.64 -7.44 -9.42
CA ALA A 98 -9.72 -8.39 -10.51
C ALA A 98 -11.11 -8.49 -11.21
N LEU A 99 -12.21 -8.19 -10.51
CA LEU A 99 -13.54 -8.19 -11.12
C LEU A 99 -13.69 -7.07 -12.14
N ALA A 100 -13.22 -5.87 -11.83
CA ALA A 100 -13.27 -4.75 -12.77
C ALA A 100 -12.28 -4.94 -13.93
N ALA A 101 -11.14 -5.56 -13.67
CA ALA A 101 -10.21 -5.97 -14.73
C ALA A 101 -10.89 -6.82 -15.81
N CYS A 102 -11.85 -7.69 -15.42
CA CYS A 102 -12.65 -8.47 -16.38
C CYS A 102 -13.56 -7.61 -17.26
N LEU A 103 -14.08 -6.49 -16.73
CA LEU A 103 -14.83 -5.53 -17.53
C LEU A 103 -13.90 -4.81 -18.51
N GLY A 104 -12.69 -4.48 -18.07
CA GLY A 104 -11.64 -3.89 -18.91
C GLY A 104 -11.27 -4.75 -20.12
N ALA A 105 -11.33 -6.07 -19.98
CA ALA A 105 -11.07 -6.99 -21.07
C ALA A 105 -12.08 -6.91 -22.24
N LEU A 106 -13.19 -6.21 -22.05
CA LEU A 106 -14.21 -5.95 -23.07
C LEU A 106 -14.08 -4.54 -23.68
N SER A 107 -13.16 -3.73 -23.22
CA SER A 107 -12.92 -2.37 -23.71
C SER A 107 -12.14 -2.38 -25.02
N GLU A 108 -12.48 -1.47 -25.94
CA GLU A 108 -11.67 -1.19 -27.13
C GLU A 108 -10.49 -0.26 -26.82
N THR A 109 -10.62 0.58 -25.78
CA THR A 109 -9.53 1.40 -25.27
C THR A 109 -8.61 0.55 -24.40
N PRO A 110 -7.27 0.66 -24.55
CA PRO A 110 -6.31 -0.07 -23.73
C PRO A 110 -6.55 0.12 -22.24
N VAL A 111 -6.44 -0.97 -21.47
CA VAL A 111 -6.61 -0.95 -20.02
C VAL A 111 -5.33 -1.41 -19.35
N LEU A 112 -4.83 -0.60 -18.42
CA LEU A 112 -3.84 -1.00 -17.42
C LEU A 112 -4.56 -1.33 -16.11
N HIS A 113 -4.31 -2.50 -15.54
CA HIS A 113 -4.81 -2.87 -14.22
C HIS A 113 -3.66 -2.96 -13.22
N THR A 114 -3.74 -2.17 -12.14
CA THR A 114 -2.83 -2.28 -10.99
C THR A 114 -3.54 -2.99 -9.84
N LEU A 115 -3.16 -4.25 -9.59
CA LEU A 115 -3.66 -4.99 -8.44
C LEU A 115 -2.91 -4.55 -7.18
N HIS A 116 -3.65 -4.12 -6.15
CA HIS A 116 -3.06 -3.69 -4.88
C HIS A 116 -3.07 -4.78 -3.79
N GLY A 117 -3.73 -5.89 -4.04
CA GLY A 117 -3.83 -7.04 -3.14
C GLY A 117 -2.95 -8.22 -3.57
N PRO A 118 -2.95 -9.30 -2.77
CA PRO A 118 -2.25 -10.52 -3.12
C PRO A 118 -3.01 -11.33 -4.17
N PHE A 119 -2.29 -12.18 -4.89
CA PHE A 119 -2.87 -13.17 -5.79
C PHE A 119 -3.32 -14.42 -5.02
N ASN A 120 -4.59 -14.49 -4.64
CA ASN A 120 -5.19 -15.75 -4.23
C ASN A 120 -5.55 -16.62 -5.46
N PRO A 121 -5.87 -17.93 -5.30
CA PRO A 121 -6.12 -18.84 -6.42
C PRO A 121 -7.24 -18.37 -7.37
N ASP A 122 -8.31 -17.75 -6.86
CA ASP A 122 -9.42 -17.28 -7.69
C ASP A 122 -9.04 -16.02 -8.48
N VAL A 123 -8.32 -15.08 -7.85
CA VAL A 123 -7.77 -13.89 -8.53
C VAL A 123 -6.79 -14.31 -9.62
N GLN A 124 -5.88 -15.25 -9.33
CA GLN A 124 -4.97 -15.80 -10.36
C GLN A 124 -5.72 -16.38 -11.55
N ARG A 125 -6.72 -17.22 -11.27
CA ARG A 125 -7.53 -17.85 -12.32
C ARG A 125 -8.24 -16.81 -13.19
N LEU A 126 -8.82 -15.79 -12.55
CA LEU A 126 -9.54 -14.72 -13.22
C LEU A 126 -8.60 -13.88 -14.10
N CYS A 127 -7.46 -13.44 -13.54
CA CYS A 127 -6.47 -12.67 -14.28
C CYS A 127 -5.88 -13.44 -15.48
N ARG A 128 -5.62 -14.76 -15.33
CA ARG A 128 -5.17 -15.60 -16.45
C ARG A 128 -6.16 -15.66 -17.62
N MET A 129 -7.47 -15.59 -17.34
CA MET A 129 -8.49 -15.60 -18.41
C MET A 129 -8.47 -14.36 -19.29
N ILE A 130 -7.92 -13.26 -18.78
CA ILE A 130 -7.88 -11.95 -19.43
C ILE A 130 -6.47 -11.45 -19.72
N ALA A 131 -5.46 -12.29 -19.50
CA ALA A 131 -4.05 -11.90 -19.59
C ALA A 131 -3.61 -11.39 -20.96
N ASP A 132 -4.29 -11.78 -22.04
CA ASP A 132 -4.06 -11.32 -23.41
C ASP A 132 -4.92 -10.13 -23.84
N LYS A 133 -5.82 -9.64 -22.96
CA LYS A 133 -6.80 -8.59 -23.24
C LYS A 133 -6.47 -7.26 -22.64
N ILE A 134 -5.80 -7.27 -21.48
CA ILE A 134 -5.42 -6.06 -20.76
C ILE A 134 -3.95 -6.13 -20.35
N TYR A 135 -3.44 -5.00 -19.91
CA TYR A 135 -2.10 -4.89 -19.37
C TYR A 135 -2.14 -4.87 -17.84
N PHE A 136 -1.08 -5.39 -17.22
CA PHE A 136 -0.95 -5.42 -15.77
C PHE A 136 0.26 -4.65 -15.32
N ASN A 137 0.17 -4.02 -14.15
CA ASN A 137 1.27 -3.53 -13.37
C ASN A 137 1.32 -4.25 -12.03
N SER A 138 2.50 -4.60 -11.57
CA SER A 138 2.73 -5.06 -10.19
C SER A 138 3.30 -3.93 -9.34
N ILE A 139 2.95 -3.93 -8.04
CA ILE A 139 3.46 -2.96 -7.07
C ILE A 139 4.70 -3.46 -6.31
N SER A 140 5.13 -4.69 -6.57
CA SER A 140 6.40 -5.28 -6.15
C SER A 140 6.74 -6.49 -7.03
N ASP A 141 7.99 -6.90 -7.06
CA ASP A 141 8.41 -8.12 -7.76
C ASP A 141 7.91 -9.37 -7.04
N SER A 142 7.82 -9.33 -5.70
CA SER A 142 7.20 -10.37 -4.90
C SER A 142 5.74 -10.58 -5.26
N GLN A 143 4.95 -9.50 -5.39
CA GLN A 143 3.57 -9.61 -5.83
C GLN A 143 3.49 -10.25 -7.22
N ARG A 144 4.34 -9.80 -8.16
CA ARG A 144 4.40 -10.32 -9.53
C ARG A 144 4.70 -11.83 -9.56
N ALA A 145 5.53 -12.32 -8.65
CA ALA A 145 5.85 -13.75 -8.54
C ALA A 145 4.62 -14.61 -8.25
N GLY A 146 3.56 -14.03 -7.67
CA GLY A 146 2.29 -14.72 -7.44
C GLY A 146 1.52 -15.10 -8.72
N CYS A 147 1.76 -14.41 -9.87
CA CYS A 147 1.14 -14.73 -11.15
C CYS A 147 2.03 -14.20 -12.32
N PRO A 148 3.23 -14.78 -12.54
CA PRO A 148 4.27 -14.18 -13.39
C PRO A 148 3.94 -14.18 -14.89
N GLU A 149 2.97 -14.97 -15.33
CA GLU A 149 2.56 -15.13 -16.73
C GLU A 149 1.64 -14.02 -17.27
N LEU A 150 1.21 -13.07 -16.44
CA LEU A 150 0.35 -11.98 -16.89
C LEU A 150 1.11 -11.01 -17.81
N ASN A 151 0.38 -10.27 -18.62
CA ASN A 151 0.92 -9.27 -19.55
C ASN A 151 1.39 -8.01 -18.78
N TYR A 152 2.46 -8.14 -18.01
CA TYR A 152 3.01 -7.02 -17.25
C TYR A 152 3.75 -6.02 -18.11
N VAL A 153 3.44 -4.75 -17.94
CA VAL A 153 4.21 -3.65 -18.53
C VAL A 153 5.38 -3.23 -17.66
N GLY A 154 5.29 -3.47 -16.35
CA GLY A 154 6.35 -3.17 -15.39
C GLY A 154 6.03 -3.61 -13.98
N THR A 155 6.96 -3.33 -13.07
CA THR A 155 6.77 -3.26 -11.61
C THR A 155 6.95 -1.79 -11.24
N ILE A 156 5.88 -1.12 -10.78
CA ILE A 156 5.89 0.28 -10.39
C ILE A 156 5.50 0.35 -8.92
N TYR A 157 6.46 0.73 -8.09
CA TYR A 157 6.28 0.81 -6.65
C TYR A 157 5.30 1.92 -6.26
N ASN A 158 4.53 1.69 -5.20
CA ASN A 158 3.75 2.74 -4.57
C ASN A 158 4.66 3.82 -3.99
N ALA A 159 4.21 5.08 -4.04
CA ALA A 159 4.96 6.22 -3.56
C ALA A 159 4.57 6.65 -2.14
N VAL A 160 5.45 7.44 -1.54
CA VAL A 160 5.18 8.21 -0.34
C VAL A 160 5.44 9.69 -0.61
N GLU A 161 4.53 10.56 -0.16
CA GLU A 161 4.70 12.01 -0.21
C GLU A 161 5.65 12.45 0.91
N ILE A 162 6.95 12.37 0.63
CA ILE A 162 8.05 12.44 1.60
C ILE A 162 8.00 13.73 2.44
N ASP A 163 7.65 14.88 1.82
CA ASP A 163 7.65 16.18 2.50
C ASP A 163 6.56 16.32 3.56
N THR A 164 5.54 15.46 3.52
CA THR A 164 4.51 15.42 4.56
C THR A 164 4.95 14.67 5.81
N TYR A 165 6.04 13.87 5.73
CA TYR A 165 6.58 13.09 6.85
C TYR A 165 7.74 13.81 7.53
N PRO A 166 7.66 14.06 8.86
CA PRO A 166 8.69 14.79 9.59
C PRO A 166 9.96 13.94 9.71
N PHE A 167 11.05 14.44 9.14
CA PHE A 167 12.36 13.81 9.38
C PHE A 167 12.84 14.12 10.80
N ARG A 168 13.27 13.08 11.54
CA ARG A 168 13.90 13.22 12.85
C ARG A 168 15.15 12.34 12.91
N ALA A 169 16.33 12.97 13.05
CA ALA A 169 17.58 12.24 13.26
C ALA A 169 17.66 11.65 14.68
N TYR A 170 17.08 12.34 15.66
CA TYR A 170 17.02 11.87 17.04
C TYR A 170 15.66 11.25 17.32
N LYS A 171 15.67 10.01 17.79
CA LYS A 171 14.49 9.20 18.04
C LYS A 171 14.19 9.10 19.54
N GLU A 172 12.92 8.94 19.87
CA GLU A 172 12.47 8.55 21.19
C GLU A 172 12.77 7.05 21.40
N ASP A 173 12.83 6.61 22.65
CA ASP A 173 13.20 5.23 22.98
C ASP A 173 11.96 4.31 22.97
N TYR A 174 11.37 4.08 21.77
CA TYR A 174 10.33 3.07 21.58
C TYR A 174 10.39 2.44 20.17
N ALA A 175 10.02 1.17 20.10
CA ALA A 175 9.68 0.50 18.85
C ALA A 175 8.22 0.81 18.48
N LEU A 176 7.92 0.91 17.19
CA LEU A 176 6.56 1.12 16.70
C LEU A 176 6.08 -0.11 15.92
N PHE A 177 4.89 -0.60 16.24
CA PHE A 177 4.06 -1.43 15.36
C PHE A 177 2.93 -0.58 14.81
N LEU A 178 2.78 -0.52 13.48
CA LEU A 178 1.73 0.27 12.85
C LEU A 178 1.07 -0.53 11.71
N GLY A 179 -0.19 -0.91 11.90
CA GLY A 179 -0.95 -1.67 10.91
C GLY A 179 -2.28 -2.18 11.48
N ARG A 180 -3.07 -2.84 10.63
CA ARG A 180 -4.28 -3.53 11.05
C ARG A 180 -3.91 -4.64 12.06
N PHE A 181 -4.73 -4.82 13.08
CA PHE A 181 -4.53 -5.87 14.09
C PHE A 181 -5.09 -7.22 13.63
N GLY A 182 -4.64 -7.70 12.47
CA GLY A 182 -4.84 -9.06 12.03
C GLY A 182 -3.67 -9.96 12.45
N GLU A 183 -3.93 -11.25 12.62
CA GLU A 183 -2.87 -12.21 13.01
C GLU A 183 -1.73 -12.24 11.99
N ASP A 184 -2.06 -12.08 10.70
CA ASP A 184 -1.15 -11.98 9.56
C ASP A 184 -0.13 -10.84 9.69
N LYS A 185 -0.50 -9.73 10.35
CA LYS A 185 0.38 -8.57 10.57
C LYS A 185 1.36 -8.74 11.74
N GLY A 186 1.15 -9.74 12.60
CA GLY A 186 2.12 -10.13 13.61
C GLY A 186 2.25 -9.20 14.81
N ALA A 187 1.20 -8.49 15.23
CA ALA A 187 1.25 -7.61 16.40
C ALA A 187 1.68 -8.35 17.68
N HIS A 188 1.27 -9.61 17.86
CA HIS A 188 1.71 -10.46 18.97
C HIS A 188 3.21 -10.79 18.91
N ASN A 189 3.77 -10.92 17.73
CA ASN A 189 5.22 -11.10 17.54
C ASN A 189 5.97 -9.80 17.89
N ALA A 190 5.42 -8.62 17.53
CA ALA A 190 6.01 -7.35 17.93
C ALA A 190 6.09 -7.22 19.46
N ILE A 191 5.06 -7.66 20.19
CA ILE A 191 5.06 -7.72 21.66
C ILE A 191 6.18 -8.62 22.17
N TYR A 192 6.26 -9.86 21.64
CA TYR A 192 7.30 -10.81 22.03
C TYR A 192 8.71 -10.26 21.81
N ILE A 193 8.96 -9.70 20.62
CA ILE A 193 10.25 -9.13 20.24
C ILE A 193 10.64 -7.97 21.18
N ALA A 194 9.71 -7.03 21.40
CA ALA A 194 9.96 -5.87 22.24
C ALA A 194 10.24 -6.26 23.70
N GLN A 195 9.45 -7.18 24.28
CA GLN A 195 9.66 -7.70 25.65
C GLN A 195 11.00 -8.39 25.77
N LYS A 196 11.37 -9.25 24.80
CA LYS A 196 12.65 -9.97 24.82
C LYS A 196 13.86 -9.04 24.68
N ALA A 197 13.70 -7.97 23.91
CA ALA A 197 14.75 -6.95 23.75
C ALA A 197 14.80 -5.95 24.91
N GLY A 198 13.76 -5.85 25.73
CA GLY A 198 13.62 -4.82 26.77
C GLY A 198 13.39 -3.42 26.21
N VAL A 199 12.71 -3.30 25.06
CA VAL A 199 12.42 -2.03 24.38
C VAL A 199 10.94 -1.70 24.53
N PRO A 200 10.55 -0.46 24.94
CA PRO A 200 9.16 -0.04 24.95
C PRO A 200 8.53 -0.16 23.56
N LEU A 201 7.25 -0.58 23.50
CA LEU A 201 6.51 -0.75 22.25
C LEU A 201 5.26 0.14 22.24
N ARG A 202 5.13 0.95 21.20
CA ARG A 202 3.87 1.60 20.84
C ARG A 202 3.23 0.86 19.69
N MET A 203 1.95 0.58 19.81
CA MET A 203 1.17 -0.11 18.78
C MET A 203 0.01 0.76 18.35
N ALA A 204 -0.17 0.94 17.04
CA ALA A 204 -1.27 1.73 16.51
C ALA A 204 -1.89 1.04 15.28
N GLY A 205 -3.19 1.25 15.10
CA GLY A 205 -3.91 0.76 13.94
C GLY A 205 -5.31 0.27 14.23
N LYS A 206 -5.97 -0.11 13.15
CA LYS A 206 -7.37 -0.51 13.15
C LYS A 206 -7.54 -1.94 13.67
N VAL A 207 -8.60 -2.13 14.44
CA VAL A 207 -9.12 -3.45 14.84
C VAL A 207 -10.45 -3.63 14.13
N ASP A 208 -10.49 -4.47 13.11
CA ASP A 208 -11.74 -4.75 12.40
C ASP A 208 -12.67 -5.64 13.24
N PRO A 209 -14.00 -5.42 13.17
CA PRO A 209 -14.95 -6.27 13.85
C PRO A 209 -14.85 -7.73 13.41
N GLY A 210 -15.13 -8.66 14.33
CA GLY A 210 -15.11 -10.11 14.07
C GLY A 210 -13.78 -10.74 14.44
N VAL A 211 -13.08 -11.35 13.46
CA VAL A 211 -11.87 -12.15 13.70
C VAL A 211 -10.76 -11.31 14.31
N ASP A 212 -10.54 -10.11 13.78
CA ASP A 212 -9.47 -9.22 14.26
C ASP A 212 -9.76 -8.72 15.69
N ALA A 213 -11.02 -8.40 16.02
CA ALA A 213 -11.41 -8.02 17.37
C ALA A 213 -11.20 -9.15 18.39
N HIS A 214 -11.49 -10.41 17.98
CA HIS A 214 -11.24 -11.58 18.83
C HIS A 214 -9.74 -11.79 19.05
N TYR A 215 -8.95 -11.75 17.96
CA TYR A 215 -7.49 -11.84 18.03
C TYR A 215 -6.89 -10.75 18.94
N PHE A 216 -7.32 -9.49 18.77
CA PHE A 216 -6.85 -8.36 19.58
C PHE A 216 -7.11 -8.63 21.08
N LYS A 217 -8.35 -9.01 21.42
CA LYS A 217 -8.75 -9.26 22.81
C LYS A 217 -7.97 -10.39 23.47
N GLU A 218 -7.67 -11.47 22.73
CA GLU A 218 -6.99 -12.63 23.31
C GLU A 218 -5.46 -12.54 23.29
N ARG A 219 -4.90 -11.89 22.23
CA ARG A 219 -3.46 -11.97 21.97
C ARG A 219 -2.71 -10.65 22.17
N ILE A 220 -3.42 -9.52 22.28
CA ILE A 220 -2.82 -8.18 22.35
C ILE A 220 -3.20 -7.50 23.67
N GLU A 221 -4.50 -7.30 23.92
CA GLU A 221 -5.02 -6.57 25.06
C GLU A 221 -4.42 -6.99 26.42
N PRO A 222 -4.19 -8.29 26.72
CA PRO A 222 -3.59 -8.71 27.99
C PRO A 222 -2.18 -8.21 28.26
N TYR A 223 -1.47 -7.77 27.22
CA TYR A 223 -0.10 -7.27 27.33
C TYR A 223 -0.02 -5.73 27.34
N VAL A 224 -1.12 -5.04 27.05
CA VAL A 224 -1.16 -3.57 27.05
C VAL A 224 -1.20 -3.08 28.49
N ASP A 225 -0.07 -2.56 28.99
CA ASP A 225 0.08 -2.08 30.37
C ASP A 225 0.04 -0.54 30.49
N GLY A 226 0.01 0.16 29.34
CA GLY A 226 0.01 1.63 29.29
C GLY A 226 1.34 2.30 29.65
N GLN A 227 2.41 1.54 29.84
CA GLN A 227 3.76 2.01 30.21
C GLN A 227 4.82 1.48 29.25
N THR A 228 5.03 0.16 29.22
CA THR A 228 6.01 -0.50 28.35
C THR A 228 5.39 -0.93 27.03
N ILE A 229 4.13 -1.35 27.05
CA ILE A 229 3.36 -1.67 25.85
C ILE A 229 2.11 -0.80 25.82
N ILE A 230 2.06 0.11 24.85
CA ILE A 230 1.02 1.13 24.72
C ILE A 230 0.25 0.89 23.43
N TYR A 231 -1.08 0.79 23.53
CA TYR A 231 -1.96 0.81 22.38
C TYR A 231 -2.52 2.23 22.18
N GLU A 232 -2.19 2.84 21.05
CA GLU A 232 -2.55 4.22 20.67
C GLU A 232 -3.94 4.32 20.00
N GLY A 233 -4.57 3.18 19.71
CA GLY A 233 -5.80 3.15 18.92
C GLY A 233 -5.55 3.23 17.41
N GLU A 234 -6.61 3.47 16.66
CA GLU A 234 -6.50 3.79 15.22
C GLU A 234 -5.99 5.22 15.07
N VAL A 235 -4.92 5.40 14.30
CA VAL A 235 -4.27 6.68 14.09
C VAL A 235 -4.19 7.01 12.60
N GLY A 236 -4.32 8.28 12.29
CA GLY A 236 -4.15 8.85 10.95
C GLY A 236 -3.49 10.23 11.01
N GLY A 237 -3.32 10.85 9.86
CA GLY A 237 -2.87 12.24 9.74
C GLY A 237 -1.62 12.55 10.56
N GLU A 238 -1.69 13.61 11.37
CA GLU A 238 -0.55 14.13 12.15
C GLU A 238 -0.06 13.10 13.20
N ARG A 239 -0.99 12.45 13.92
CA ARG A 239 -0.61 11.48 14.97
C ARG A 239 0.19 10.30 14.41
N LYS A 240 -0.21 9.78 13.24
CA LYS A 240 0.54 8.73 12.53
C LYS A 240 1.96 9.18 12.22
N ARG A 241 2.10 10.40 11.69
CA ARG A 241 3.41 10.97 11.33
C ARG A 241 4.29 11.24 12.53
N GLU A 242 3.72 11.70 13.65
CA GLU A 242 4.44 11.87 14.91
C GLU A 242 5.00 10.55 15.43
N LEU A 243 4.17 9.50 15.46
CA LEU A 243 4.58 8.17 15.92
C LEU A 243 5.69 7.59 15.05
N LEU A 244 5.58 7.71 13.72
CA LEU A 244 6.61 7.26 12.79
C LEU A 244 7.90 8.07 12.97
N GLY A 245 7.81 9.39 13.07
CA GLY A 245 8.97 10.27 13.24
C GLY A 245 9.69 10.10 14.57
N GLY A 246 8.93 9.85 15.65
CA GLY A 246 9.48 9.64 16.98
C GLY A 246 10.08 8.25 17.20
N ALA A 247 9.58 7.23 16.53
CA ALA A 247 9.99 5.85 16.75
C ALA A 247 11.48 5.62 16.48
N ARG A 248 12.14 4.88 17.38
CA ARG A 248 13.51 4.40 17.19
C ARG A 248 13.60 3.42 16.03
N LEU A 249 12.55 2.65 15.80
CA LEU A 249 12.41 1.70 14.70
C LEU A 249 10.94 1.34 14.45
N LEU A 250 10.67 0.87 13.24
CA LEU A 250 9.42 0.18 12.91
C LEU A 250 9.64 -1.34 13.02
N LEU A 251 8.80 -2.04 13.79
CA LEU A 251 8.71 -3.50 13.78
C LEU A 251 7.68 -3.94 12.75
N PHE A 252 8.11 -4.76 11.80
CA PHE A 252 7.27 -5.29 10.73
C PHE A 252 7.34 -6.83 10.68
N PRO A 253 6.86 -7.53 11.74
CA PRO A 253 6.99 -8.98 11.92
C PRO A 253 5.83 -9.73 11.29
N ILE A 254 5.58 -9.47 10.00
CA ILE A 254 4.46 -10.02 9.24
C ILE A 254 4.60 -11.52 9.01
N GLN A 255 3.45 -12.19 8.79
CA GLN A 255 3.34 -13.64 8.56
C GLN A 255 2.57 -13.93 7.25
N TRP A 256 2.64 -13.03 6.30
CA TRP A 256 1.98 -13.16 5.00
C TRP A 256 2.78 -12.47 3.89
N GLU A 257 2.45 -12.78 2.65
CA GLU A 257 3.08 -12.15 1.48
C GLU A 257 2.50 -10.74 1.28
N GLU A 258 3.07 -9.76 1.96
CA GLU A 258 2.68 -8.36 1.87
C GLU A 258 2.94 -7.82 0.45
N PRO A 259 1.93 -7.32 -0.28
CA PRO A 259 2.14 -6.84 -1.64
C PRO A 259 3.06 -5.62 -1.74
N PHE A 260 3.02 -4.70 -0.74
CA PHE A 260 3.91 -3.54 -0.71
C PHE A 260 4.26 -3.09 0.72
N GLY A 261 3.25 -2.74 1.54
CA GLY A 261 3.45 -2.25 2.90
C GLY A 261 3.90 -0.79 2.98
N LEU A 262 3.02 0.14 2.63
CA LEU A 262 3.27 1.60 2.64
C LEU A 262 3.90 2.11 3.93
N VAL A 263 3.57 1.51 5.08
CA VAL A 263 4.13 1.91 6.37
C VAL A 263 5.66 1.82 6.43
N MET A 264 6.27 0.94 5.63
CA MET A 264 7.73 0.83 5.55
C MET A 264 8.33 2.07 4.89
N THR A 265 7.82 2.48 3.74
CA THR A 265 8.30 3.69 3.05
C THR A 265 8.00 4.96 3.85
N GLU A 266 6.86 5.01 4.54
CA GLU A 266 6.49 6.10 5.46
C GLU A 266 7.45 6.21 6.65
N ALA A 267 7.84 5.08 7.25
CA ALA A 267 8.83 5.05 8.34
C ALA A 267 10.20 5.54 7.85
N LEU A 268 10.67 5.02 6.72
CA LEU A 268 11.95 5.43 6.12
C LEU A 268 11.93 6.92 5.74
N ALA A 269 10.81 7.47 5.27
CA ALA A 269 10.66 8.90 5.01
C ALA A 269 10.88 9.76 6.27
N CYS A 270 10.49 9.24 7.43
CA CYS A 270 10.77 9.86 8.73
C CYS A 270 12.23 9.68 9.20
N GLY A 271 13.06 8.92 8.50
CA GLY A 271 14.38 8.48 8.95
C GLY A 271 14.29 7.38 10.03
N THR A 272 13.20 6.59 10.04
CA THR A 272 12.99 5.52 11.00
C THR A 272 13.34 4.18 10.35
N PRO A 273 14.40 3.50 10.80
CA PRO A 273 14.82 2.21 10.26
C PRO A 273 13.80 1.12 10.60
N ILE A 274 13.86 0.02 9.87
CA ILE A 274 12.87 -1.05 9.94
C ILE A 274 13.51 -2.36 10.36
N VAL A 275 12.79 -3.15 11.17
CA VAL A 275 13.12 -4.56 11.37
C VAL A 275 11.94 -5.39 10.86
N ALA A 276 12.17 -6.14 9.81
CA ALA A 276 11.13 -6.84 9.05
C ALA A 276 11.41 -8.34 8.90
N THR A 277 10.35 -9.12 8.74
CA THR A 277 10.45 -10.50 8.23
C THR A 277 10.67 -10.51 6.72
N ALA A 278 11.45 -11.46 6.23
CA ALA A 278 11.70 -11.70 4.80
C ALA A 278 10.47 -12.33 4.12
N MET A 279 9.34 -11.59 4.10
CA MET A 279 8.09 -12.01 3.48
C MET A 279 7.53 -10.92 2.58
N GLY A 280 6.94 -11.31 1.46
CA GLY A 280 6.36 -10.39 0.48
C GLY A 280 7.38 -9.38 -0.04
N SER A 281 6.96 -8.14 -0.13
CA SER A 281 7.78 -7.01 -0.59
C SER A 281 8.82 -6.52 0.43
N ALA A 282 8.80 -7.00 1.68
CA ALA A 282 9.69 -6.47 2.72
C ALA A 282 11.19 -6.53 2.32
N PRO A 283 11.73 -7.61 1.71
CA PRO A 283 13.13 -7.63 1.26
C PRO A 283 13.44 -6.69 0.08
N GLU A 284 12.42 -6.25 -0.67
CA GLU A 284 12.59 -5.29 -1.78
C GLU A 284 12.66 -3.84 -1.27
N ILE A 285 11.88 -3.55 -0.22
CA ILE A 285 11.75 -2.20 0.34
C ILE A 285 12.80 -1.96 1.41
N VAL A 286 13.04 -2.96 2.27
CA VAL A 286 14.03 -2.88 3.35
C VAL A 286 15.32 -3.54 2.90
N LYS A 287 16.30 -2.73 2.49
CA LYS A 287 17.62 -3.25 2.15
C LYS A 287 18.40 -3.56 3.43
N ASP A 288 18.66 -4.83 3.67
CA ASP A 288 19.32 -5.31 4.88
C ASP A 288 20.69 -4.66 5.09
N GLY A 289 20.90 -4.13 6.28
CA GLY A 289 22.13 -3.43 6.68
C GLY A 289 22.24 -1.98 6.18
N GLU A 290 21.34 -1.49 5.31
CA GLU A 290 21.36 -0.10 4.81
C GLU A 290 20.26 0.76 5.41
N VAL A 291 19.00 0.28 5.39
CA VAL A 291 17.84 1.01 5.91
C VAL A 291 17.07 0.23 6.96
N GLY A 292 17.55 -0.95 7.31
CA GLY A 292 16.91 -1.81 8.30
C GLY A 292 17.59 -3.16 8.41
N VAL A 293 16.92 -4.07 9.11
CA VAL A 293 17.33 -5.46 9.28
C VAL A 293 16.20 -6.37 8.80
N VAL A 294 16.54 -7.31 7.92
CA VAL A 294 15.60 -8.31 7.40
C VAL A 294 15.99 -9.68 7.94
N VAL A 295 15.07 -10.40 8.56
CA VAL A 295 15.31 -11.74 9.13
C VAL A 295 14.32 -12.76 8.56
N GLY A 296 14.66 -14.03 8.67
CA GLY A 296 13.78 -15.13 8.25
C GLY A 296 12.43 -15.13 8.96
N ALA A 297 11.40 -15.67 8.29
CA ALA A 297 10.09 -15.81 8.89
C ALA A 297 10.16 -16.74 10.12
N GLY A 298 9.63 -16.29 11.26
CA GLY A 298 9.66 -17.01 12.53
C GLY A 298 10.91 -16.80 13.39
N GLU A 299 11.93 -16.09 12.88
CA GLU A 299 13.18 -15.81 13.61
C GLU A 299 13.03 -14.60 14.57
N TRP A 300 12.01 -14.65 15.42
CA TRP A 300 11.68 -13.55 16.33
C TRP A 300 12.80 -13.22 17.32
N ASP A 301 13.60 -14.22 17.67
CA ASP A 301 14.75 -14.05 18.55
C ASP A 301 15.86 -13.25 17.88
N GLU A 302 16.09 -13.45 16.60
CA GLU A 302 17.04 -12.66 15.82
C GLU A 302 16.57 -11.20 15.68
N MET A 303 15.26 -10.98 15.47
CA MET A 303 14.70 -9.62 15.48
C MET A 303 14.92 -8.94 16.84
N ALA A 304 14.72 -9.67 17.96
CA ALA A 304 14.93 -9.12 19.29
C ALA A 304 16.40 -8.75 19.53
N GLU A 305 17.34 -9.59 19.09
CA GLU A 305 18.79 -9.27 19.19
C GLU A 305 19.16 -8.06 18.31
N ALA A 306 18.56 -7.93 17.10
CA ALA A 306 18.85 -6.82 16.20
C ALA A 306 18.46 -5.45 16.78
N ILE A 307 17.41 -5.39 17.62
CA ILE A 307 16.89 -4.13 18.19
C ILE A 307 17.46 -3.78 19.57
N LYS A 308 18.22 -4.67 20.21
CA LYS A 308 18.91 -4.38 21.47
C LYS A 308 19.90 -3.20 21.31
N ASN A 309 20.24 -2.56 22.41
CA ASN A 309 21.26 -1.53 22.40
C ASN A 309 22.60 -2.10 21.93
N GLY A 310 23.16 -1.51 20.86
CA GLY A 310 24.37 -2.02 20.20
C GLY A 310 24.13 -3.21 19.22
N GLY A 311 22.85 -3.56 18.93
CA GLY A 311 22.51 -4.50 17.88
C GLY A 311 22.69 -3.91 16.48
N ARG A 312 22.47 -4.74 15.43
CA ARG A 312 22.67 -4.37 14.01
C ARG A 312 21.95 -3.08 13.60
N LEU A 313 20.81 -2.79 14.21
CA LEU A 313 20.02 -1.59 13.91
C LEU A 313 20.72 -0.28 14.34
N ALA A 314 21.62 -0.32 15.33
CA ALA A 314 22.32 0.87 15.81
C ALA A 314 23.29 1.48 14.77
N GLU A 315 23.61 0.73 13.72
CA GLU A 315 24.51 1.16 12.64
C GLU A 315 23.77 1.87 11.50
N ILE A 316 22.44 1.85 11.49
CA ILE A 316 21.62 2.43 10.43
C ILE A 316 21.52 3.95 10.59
N ASP A 317 21.90 4.68 9.54
CA ASP A 317 21.82 6.14 9.49
C ASP A 317 20.39 6.60 9.11
N PRO A 318 19.69 7.38 9.97
CA PRO A 318 18.38 7.96 9.64
C PRO A 318 18.38 8.84 8.37
N HIS A 319 19.46 9.54 8.09
CA HIS A 319 19.57 10.34 6.85
C HIS A 319 19.60 9.46 5.62
N HIS A 320 20.31 8.34 5.69
CA HIS A 320 20.33 7.37 4.60
C HIS A 320 18.95 6.75 4.35
N CYS A 321 18.18 6.44 5.43
CA CYS A 321 16.80 5.96 5.28
C CYS A 321 15.94 6.91 4.46
N ARG A 322 15.97 8.22 4.76
CA ARG A 322 15.19 9.22 4.01
C ARG A 322 15.68 9.37 2.58
N GLN A 323 16.98 9.44 2.36
CA GLN A 323 17.56 9.53 1.01
C GLN A 323 17.17 8.33 0.16
N TYR A 324 17.26 7.14 0.71
CA TYR A 324 16.91 5.88 0.03
C TYR A 324 15.45 5.88 -0.46
N VAL A 325 14.51 6.35 0.37
CA VAL A 325 13.10 6.46 -0.02
C VAL A 325 12.90 7.53 -1.08
N GLN A 326 13.58 8.66 -0.95
CA GLN A 326 13.49 9.77 -1.90
C GLN A 326 13.93 9.35 -3.31
N GLU A 327 14.94 8.53 -3.42
CA GLU A 327 15.46 8.05 -4.70
C GLU A 327 14.56 6.97 -5.35
N ARG A 328 13.84 6.18 -4.55
CA ARG A 328 13.17 4.96 -5.04
C ARG A 328 11.64 4.97 -4.96
N PHE A 329 11.09 5.68 -3.99
CA PHE A 329 9.66 5.63 -3.66
C PHE A 329 9.03 7.02 -3.58
N SER A 330 9.62 8.00 -4.27
CA SER A 330 9.04 9.34 -4.41
C SER A 330 7.82 9.32 -5.32
N VAL A 331 6.99 10.35 -5.20
CA VAL A 331 5.82 10.55 -6.07
C VAL A 331 6.27 10.69 -7.52
N GLU A 332 7.35 11.41 -7.76
CA GLU A 332 7.95 11.62 -9.09
C GLU A 332 8.35 10.28 -9.73
N ALA A 333 9.05 9.40 -8.97
CA ALA A 333 9.46 8.10 -9.48
C ALA A 333 8.27 7.20 -9.85
N MET A 334 7.19 7.27 -9.09
CA MET A 334 5.94 6.55 -9.39
C MET A 334 5.29 7.10 -10.67
N ILE A 335 5.16 8.42 -10.80
CA ILE A 335 4.56 9.06 -11.98
C ILE A 335 5.37 8.74 -13.22
N ASP A 336 6.71 8.89 -13.18
CA ASP A 336 7.60 8.55 -14.30
C ASP A 336 7.40 7.08 -14.74
N GLY A 337 7.24 6.17 -13.77
CA GLY A 337 6.96 4.76 -14.04
C GLY A 337 5.63 4.53 -14.76
N TYR A 338 4.56 5.21 -14.33
CA TYR A 338 3.25 5.08 -14.96
C TYR A 338 3.19 5.76 -16.34
N GLU A 339 3.80 6.94 -16.51
CA GLU A 339 3.91 7.58 -17.84
C GLU A 339 4.61 6.66 -18.84
N ALA A 340 5.75 6.07 -18.44
CA ALA A 340 6.47 5.12 -19.29
C ALA A 340 5.65 3.85 -19.59
N ALA A 341 4.87 3.37 -18.63
CA ALA A 341 3.97 2.23 -18.84
C ALA A 341 2.84 2.57 -19.82
N PHE A 342 2.23 3.74 -19.70
CA PHE A 342 1.17 4.20 -20.62
C PHE A 342 1.69 4.38 -22.05
N GLU A 343 2.84 5.04 -22.22
CA GLU A 343 3.48 5.19 -23.53
C GLU A 343 3.79 3.82 -24.17
N LYS A 344 4.37 2.89 -23.39
CA LYS A 344 4.63 1.53 -23.84
C LYS A 344 3.38 0.80 -24.30
N ILE A 345 2.27 0.94 -23.56
CA ILE A 345 0.98 0.33 -23.93
C ILE A 345 0.48 0.89 -25.26
N LEU A 346 0.45 2.22 -25.41
CA LEU A 346 0.00 2.88 -26.63
C LEU A 346 0.85 2.49 -27.84
N ASP A 347 2.16 2.38 -27.67
CA ASP A 347 3.08 1.91 -28.72
C ASP A 347 2.83 0.44 -29.11
N LEU A 348 2.47 -0.42 -28.15
CA LEU A 348 2.13 -1.81 -28.41
C LEU A 348 0.81 -1.92 -29.16
N GLU A 349 -0.20 -1.14 -28.79
CA GLU A 349 -1.50 -1.12 -29.49
C GLU A 349 -1.39 -0.55 -30.90
N ALA A 350 -0.61 0.50 -31.12
CA ALA A 350 -0.36 1.07 -32.45
C ALA A 350 0.30 0.07 -33.43
N LYS A 351 1.01 -0.95 -32.93
CA LYS A 351 1.65 -2.00 -33.74
C LYS A 351 0.72 -3.16 -34.05
N LYS A 352 -0.45 -3.25 -33.39
CA LYS A 352 -1.44 -4.32 -33.63
C LYS A 352 -2.46 -3.94 -34.72
N GLY A 353 -2.68 -2.62 -34.93
CA GLY A 353 -3.58 -2.06 -35.96
C GLY A 353 -2.83 -1.78 -37.25
#